data_32d2194cb12f7760e339fde77da93978
#
_entry.id   32d2194cb12f7760e339fde77da93978
#
_cell.length_a   1.000
_cell.length_b   1.000
_cell.length_c   1.000
_cell.angle_alpha   90.00
_cell.angle_beta   90.00
_cell.angle_gamma   90.00
#
_symmetry.space_group_name_H-M   'P 1'
#
loop_
_entity.id
_entity.type
_entity.pdbx_description
1 polymer ?
#
loop_
_entity_poly.entity_id
_entity_poly.type
_entity_poly.pdbx_seq_one_letter_code
_entity_poly.pdbx_strand_id
1 'polypeptide(L)'
;MKMSPRAKQYSFELSDDEIDLMVGVPPKRITWDGADARIRAGLLENGLRSVVLPDAQMRDLLRELAGMVQAHALSRMDSDASYIEGLYSKKPWGLARSPAICFTGLQGVGKSQLLQSLAHLLRARGEQMSVRGHAGIDLIPMWLITLAKGDGLNQLLREHVDPAWQDAEDQIAQKNTSAPKSWSVPKILEIAERVSWRHATCLAAIDEFQWITASSSANARAATVLLKIHGIGPLLLYCANFSLVHKLKGRPPEDRDRLLSSPIIMRPFGPQCPDLTAYLKALVAVAPDVFVFEPAKDQESIFLFTFGIRRKIVDLLVAAYKITCRGGGHGKVGVPQMRDAYQSELYAMHRDDVEVLFRQHVSGRVEKEDLWCPFGSTTQVKSNVTEATAIIEAFEKRVEDDFLRESLTPTERQALDALQPQTSREAKPGKVLRFRKGKATKEDLLAGADLLDKLC
;
A
#
# COMPACT_ATOMS: atom_id res chain seq x y z
N MET A 1 -19.40 -20.78 24.63
CA MET A 1 -20.41 -19.73 24.33
C MET A 1 -20.85 -19.90 22.88
N LYS A 2 -22.17 -20.07 22.61
CA LYS A 2 -22.60 -20.17 21.20
C LYS A 2 -22.53 -18.75 20.60
N MET A 3 -21.61 -18.54 19.68
CA MET A 3 -21.53 -17.27 18.91
C MET A 3 -22.85 -17.02 18.16
N SER A 4 -23.31 -15.78 18.14
CA SER A 4 -24.45 -15.39 17.29
C SER A 4 -24.11 -15.62 15.81
N PRO A 5 -25.09 -15.88 14.93
CA PRO A 5 -24.84 -16.04 13.50
C PRO A 5 -24.11 -14.82 12.87
N ARG A 6 -24.34 -13.63 13.44
CA ARG A 6 -23.70 -12.37 12.99
C ARG A 6 -22.23 -12.30 13.36
N ALA A 7 -21.89 -12.75 14.58
CA ALA A 7 -20.49 -12.80 14.98
C ALA A 7 -19.75 -13.92 14.22
N LYS A 8 -20.45 -15.01 13.87
CA LYS A 8 -19.86 -16.11 13.08
C LYS A 8 -19.41 -15.68 11.68
N GLN A 9 -20.10 -14.75 11.02
CA GLN A 9 -19.66 -14.25 9.71
C GLN A 9 -18.27 -13.60 9.72
N TYR A 10 -17.80 -13.17 10.90
CA TYR A 10 -16.46 -12.59 11.10
C TYR A 10 -15.48 -13.59 11.73
N SER A 11 -15.88 -14.84 11.94
CA SER A 11 -15.02 -15.88 12.52
C SER A 11 -14.18 -16.50 11.42
N PHE A 12 -12.92 -16.10 11.33
CA PHE A 12 -11.97 -16.56 10.32
C PHE A 12 -10.77 -17.22 10.97
N GLU A 13 -10.55 -18.48 10.65
CA GLU A 13 -9.22 -19.06 10.63
C GLU A 13 -8.78 -19.03 9.16
N LEU A 14 -8.05 -17.99 8.78
CA LEU A 14 -7.58 -17.81 7.41
C LEU A 14 -6.17 -18.36 7.29
N SER A 15 -6.03 -19.52 6.65
CA SER A 15 -4.75 -20.02 6.17
C SER A 15 -4.24 -19.14 5.00
N ASP A 16 -2.95 -19.22 4.70
CA ASP A 16 -2.37 -18.51 3.54
C ASP A 16 -3.05 -18.94 2.25
N ASP A 17 -3.28 -20.26 2.08
CA ASP A 17 -3.90 -20.82 0.89
C ASP A 17 -5.35 -20.33 0.71
N GLU A 18 -6.12 -20.18 1.79
CA GLU A 18 -7.48 -19.64 1.73
C GLU A 18 -7.49 -18.18 1.32
N ILE A 19 -6.57 -17.37 1.86
CA ILE A 19 -6.43 -15.96 1.46
C ILE A 19 -6.05 -15.89 -0.02
N ASP A 20 -5.07 -16.65 -0.45
CA ASP A 20 -4.59 -16.66 -1.84
C ASP A 20 -5.69 -17.07 -2.81
N LEU A 21 -6.49 -18.08 -2.45
CA LEU A 21 -7.61 -18.54 -3.26
C LEU A 21 -8.73 -17.50 -3.37
N MET A 22 -9.04 -16.80 -2.26
CA MET A 22 -10.17 -15.87 -2.22
C MET A 22 -9.81 -14.48 -2.79
N VAL A 23 -8.57 -14.04 -2.61
CA VAL A 23 -8.14 -12.66 -2.87
C VAL A 23 -7.18 -12.59 -4.06
N GLY A 24 -6.41 -13.63 -4.30
CA GLY A 24 -5.43 -13.68 -5.37
C GLY A 24 -6.09 -13.62 -6.75
N VAL A 25 -5.55 -12.77 -7.61
CA VAL A 25 -5.89 -12.74 -9.04
C VAL A 25 -4.65 -13.19 -9.81
N PRO A 26 -4.62 -14.44 -10.29
CA PRO A 26 -3.47 -14.99 -11.00
C PRO A 26 -3.22 -14.23 -12.30
N PRO A 27 -1.97 -14.20 -12.77
CA PRO A 27 -1.64 -13.53 -14.02
C PRO A 27 -2.34 -14.25 -15.21
N LYS A 28 -3.00 -13.45 -16.04
CA LYS A 28 -3.56 -13.92 -17.31
C LYS A 28 -2.62 -13.53 -18.42
N ARG A 29 -2.16 -14.53 -19.20
CA ARG A 29 -1.30 -14.28 -20.37
C ARG A 29 -2.05 -13.43 -21.39
N ILE A 30 -1.41 -12.36 -21.86
CA ILE A 30 -1.96 -11.48 -22.89
C ILE A 30 -1.76 -12.12 -24.26
N THR A 31 -2.81 -12.07 -25.10
CA THR A 31 -2.74 -12.39 -26.53
C THR A 31 -2.62 -11.10 -27.32
N TRP A 32 -1.70 -11.05 -28.28
CA TRP A 32 -1.36 -9.83 -29.02
C TRP A 32 -2.06 -9.70 -30.37
N ASP A 33 -3.07 -10.53 -30.66
CA ASP A 33 -3.72 -10.74 -31.96
C ASP A 33 -3.93 -9.44 -32.75
N GLY A 34 -3.02 -9.16 -33.71
CA GLY A 34 -3.13 -8.06 -34.65
C GLY A 34 -3.06 -6.63 -34.07
N ALA A 35 -2.86 -6.48 -32.75
CA ALA A 35 -2.84 -5.17 -32.10
C ALA A 35 -1.58 -4.36 -32.49
N ASP A 36 -1.76 -3.06 -32.75
CA ASP A 36 -0.64 -2.14 -32.94
C ASP A 36 0.13 -1.89 -31.61
N ALA A 37 1.31 -1.24 -31.70
CA ALA A 37 2.17 -1.03 -30.55
C ALA A 37 1.51 -0.21 -29.42
N ARG A 38 0.58 0.70 -29.73
CA ARG A 38 -0.10 1.54 -28.71
C ARG A 38 -1.15 0.72 -28.00
N ILE A 39 -1.93 -0.08 -28.73
CA ILE A 39 -2.92 -0.98 -28.16
C ILE A 39 -2.22 -2.02 -27.27
N ARG A 40 -1.12 -2.61 -27.74
CA ARG A 40 -0.32 -3.56 -26.95
C ARG A 40 0.18 -2.97 -25.62
N ALA A 41 0.63 -1.72 -25.62
CA ALA A 41 1.06 -1.05 -24.39
C ALA A 41 -0.08 -0.87 -23.38
N GLY A 42 -1.29 -0.55 -23.85
CA GLY A 42 -2.51 -0.46 -23.01
C GLY A 42 -2.93 -1.84 -22.47
N LEU A 43 -2.91 -2.87 -23.31
CA LEU A 43 -3.21 -4.24 -22.88
C LEU A 43 -2.19 -4.73 -21.84
N LEU A 44 -0.90 -4.45 -22.05
CA LEU A 44 0.15 -4.78 -21.08
C LEU A 44 -0.10 -4.08 -19.75
N GLU A 45 -0.35 -2.78 -19.75
CA GLU A 45 -0.62 -2.01 -18.54
C GLU A 45 -1.81 -2.58 -17.77
N ASN A 46 -2.93 -2.85 -18.44
CA ASN A 46 -4.12 -3.42 -17.82
C ASN A 46 -3.85 -4.83 -17.27
N GLY A 47 -3.15 -5.67 -18.02
CA GLY A 47 -2.78 -7.02 -17.61
C GLY A 47 -1.88 -7.02 -16.36
N LEU A 48 -0.85 -6.16 -16.33
CA LEU A 48 0.05 -6.04 -15.18
C LEU A 48 -0.67 -5.49 -13.94
N ARG A 49 -1.54 -4.48 -14.12
CA ARG A 49 -2.32 -3.90 -13.00
C ARG A 49 -3.38 -4.84 -12.45
N SER A 50 -3.85 -5.82 -13.22
CA SER A 50 -4.85 -6.79 -12.77
C SER A 50 -4.28 -7.87 -11.86
N VAL A 51 -2.97 -8.06 -11.81
CA VAL A 51 -2.33 -9.08 -10.98
C VAL A 51 -2.44 -8.70 -9.50
N VAL A 52 -3.07 -9.57 -8.72
CA VAL A 52 -3.14 -9.46 -7.27
C VAL A 52 -2.46 -10.70 -6.68
N LEU A 53 -1.28 -10.50 -6.14
CA LEU A 53 -0.54 -11.54 -5.43
C LEU A 53 -0.47 -11.11 -3.95
N PRO A 54 -1.20 -11.80 -3.04
CA PRO A 54 -1.06 -11.56 -1.62
C PRO A 54 0.34 -11.93 -1.17
N ASP A 55 1.10 -10.96 -0.67
CA ASP A 55 2.38 -11.19 -0.01
C ASP A 55 2.19 -11.47 1.48
N ALA A 56 3.25 -11.83 2.18
CA ALA A 56 3.22 -12.10 3.61
C ALA A 56 2.62 -10.94 4.41
N GLN A 57 3.04 -9.69 4.10
CA GLN A 57 2.50 -8.50 4.77
C GLN A 57 0.99 -8.33 4.51
N MET A 58 0.55 -8.54 3.28
CA MET A 58 -0.87 -8.41 2.92
C MET A 58 -1.73 -9.47 3.64
N ARG A 59 -1.24 -10.72 3.72
CA ARG A 59 -1.94 -11.79 4.46
C ARG A 59 -2.05 -11.46 5.94
N ASP A 60 -0.97 -11.01 6.56
CA ASP A 60 -0.95 -10.63 7.98
C ASP A 60 -1.89 -9.46 8.26
N LEU A 61 -1.88 -8.42 7.41
CA LEU A 61 -2.78 -7.28 7.54
C LEU A 61 -4.25 -7.67 7.34
N LEU A 62 -4.56 -8.58 6.41
CA LEU A 62 -5.92 -9.08 6.23
C LEU A 62 -6.41 -9.84 7.46
N ARG A 63 -5.56 -10.68 8.08
CA ARG A 63 -5.88 -11.38 9.33
C ARG A 63 -6.09 -10.42 10.49
N GLU A 64 -5.18 -9.45 10.65
CA GLU A 64 -5.26 -8.43 11.69
C GLU A 64 -6.56 -7.63 11.59
N LEU A 65 -6.87 -7.11 10.41
CA LEU A 65 -8.08 -6.33 10.17
C LEU A 65 -9.35 -7.19 10.35
N ALA A 66 -9.37 -8.40 9.83
CA ALA A 66 -10.49 -9.32 10.02
C ALA A 66 -10.70 -9.65 11.52
N GLY A 67 -9.60 -9.87 12.27
CA GLY A 67 -9.65 -10.09 13.71
C GLY A 67 -10.21 -8.89 14.49
N MET A 68 -9.83 -7.66 14.11
CA MET A 68 -10.38 -6.43 14.70
C MET A 68 -11.89 -6.31 14.46
N VAL A 69 -12.33 -6.60 13.21
CA VAL A 69 -13.76 -6.58 12.85
C VAL A 69 -14.53 -7.64 13.63
N GLN A 70 -13.98 -8.84 13.77
CA GLN A 70 -14.57 -9.92 14.57
C GLN A 70 -14.71 -9.51 16.04
N ALA A 71 -13.66 -8.95 16.63
CA ALA A 71 -13.69 -8.47 18.01
C ALA A 71 -14.76 -7.40 18.22
N HIS A 72 -14.88 -6.48 17.26
CA HIS A 72 -15.92 -5.44 17.29
C HIS A 72 -17.32 -6.05 17.20
N ALA A 73 -17.56 -7.00 16.29
CA ALA A 73 -18.82 -7.71 16.15
C ALA A 73 -19.21 -8.46 17.43
N LEU A 74 -18.27 -9.20 18.02
CA LEU A 74 -18.49 -9.94 19.27
C LEU A 74 -18.82 -9.01 20.45
N SER A 75 -18.20 -7.83 20.52
CA SER A 75 -18.44 -6.88 21.60
C SER A 75 -19.79 -6.18 21.52
N ARG A 76 -20.46 -6.21 20.37
CA ARG A 76 -21.71 -5.48 20.11
C ARG A 76 -22.91 -6.35 19.81
N MET A 77 -22.69 -7.48 19.16
CA MET A 77 -23.72 -8.39 18.64
C MET A 77 -23.44 -9.83 19.11
N ASP A 78 -23.18 -9.99 20.40
CA ASP A 78 -22.82 -11.29 21.02
C ASP A 78 -23.98 -12.29 20.97
N SER A 79 -25.22 -11.80 21.03
CA SER A 79 -26.43 -12.62 21.09
C SER A 79 -27.54 -12.11 20.15
N ASP A 80 -28.51 -12.97 19.84
CA ASP A 80 -29.71 -12.57 19.10
C ASP A 80 -30.56 -11.57 19.88
N ALA A 81 -30.54 -11.66 21.22
CA ALA A 81 -31.26 -10.73 22.06
C ALA A 81 -30.68 -9.32 21.98
N SER A 82 -29.35 -9.16 22.11
CA SER A 82 -28.69 -7.86 22.02
C SER A 82 -28.87 -7.22 20.63
N TYR A 83 -28.86 -8.04 19.58
CA TYR A 83 -29.11 -7.54 18.23
C TYR A 83 -30.55 -7.04 18.07
N ILE A 84 -31.56 -7.82 18.51
CA ILE A 84 -32.97 -7.43 18.42
C ILE A 84 -33.21 -6.15 19.25
N GLU A 85 -32.66 -6.06 20.44
CA GLU A 85 -32.75 -4.85 21.28
C GLU A 85 -32.22 -3.63 20.51
N GLY A 86 -31.07 -3.77 19.82
CA GLY A 86 -30.47 -2.72 19.01
C GLY A 86 -31.35 -2.30 17.83
N LEU A 87 -32.09 -3.22 17.16
CA LEU A 87 -33.00 -2.86 16.06
C LEU A 87 -34.07 -1.84 16.47
N TYR A 88 -34.50 -1.88 17.72
CA TYR A 88 -35.52 -0.97 18.29
C TYR A 88 -34.92 0.19 19.09
N SER A 89 -33.59 0.18 19.29
CA SER A 89 -32.90 1.26 20.00
C SER A 89 -32.74 2.51 19.15
N LYS A 90 -32.77 3.70 19.79
CA LYS A 90 -32.38 4.95 19.15
C LYS A 90 -30.88 5.01 18.86
N LYS A 91 -30.05 4.32 19.64
CA LYS A 91 -28.60 4.26 19.52
C LYS A 91 -28.11 2.81 19.63
N PRO A 92 -28.27 2.01 18.56
CA PRO A 92 -27.99 0.60 18.59
C PRO A 92 -26.53 0.27 18.96
N TRP A 93 -25.59 1.09 18.51
CA TRP A 93 -24.16 0.88 18.79
C TRP A 93 -23.71 1.34 20.18
N GLY A 94 -24.61 1.93 20.99
CA GLY A 94 -24.27 2.50 22.30
C GLY A 94 -23.40 3.77 22.18
N LEU A 95 -22.76 4.17 23.28
CA LEU A 95 -21.96 5.40 23.35
C LEU A 95 -20.45 5.16 23.19
N ALA A 96 -19.97 3.99 23.63
CA ALA A 96 -18.54 3.68 23.51
C ALA A 96 -18.15 3.46 22.05
N ARG A 97 -17.04 4.02 21.64
CA ARG A 97 -16.47 3.89 20.28
C ARG A 97 -15.09 3.26 20.35
N SER A 98 -14.83 2.32 19.46
CA SER A 98 -13.48 1.79 19.26
C SER A 98 -12.60 2.84 18.58
N PRO A 99 -11.30 2.92 18.85
CA PRO A 99 -10.41 3.83 18.15
C PRO A 99 -10.47 3.64 16.63
N ALA A 100 -10.33 4.74 15.87
CA ALA A 100 -10.24 4.64 14.42
C ALA A 100 -8.91 4.04 14.00
N ILE A 101 -8.94 3.23 12.95
CA ILE A 101 -7.74 2.62 12.35
C ILE A 101 -7.23 3.54 11.24
N CYS A 102 -6.01 4.07 11.42
CA CYS A 102 -5.31 4.85 10.41
C CYS A 102 -4.47 3.92 9.52
N PHE A 103 -4.98 3.51 8.37
CA PHE A 103 -4.24 2.71 7.41
C PHE A 103 -3.44 3.61 6.47
N THR A 104 -2.11 3.56 6.57
CA THR A 104 -1.23 4.50 5.86
C THR A 104 -0.06 3.80 5.18
N GLY A 105 0.65 4.53 4.34
CA GLY A 105 1.80 4.07 3.58
C GLY A 105 2.06 4.93 2.36
N LEU A 106 3.17 4.70 1.67
CA LEU A 106 3.53 5.37 0.43
C LEU A 106 2.43 5.22 -0.62
N GLN A 107 2.34 6.17 -1.54
CA GLN A 107 1.43 6.06 -2.66
C GLN A 107 1.85 4.90 -3.59
N GLY A 108 0.89 4.06 -3.98
CA GLY A 108 1.13 2.95 -4.91
C GLY A 108 1.65 1.65 -4.26
N VAL A 109 1.74 1.56 -2.92
CA VAL A 109 2.15 0.30 -2.23
C VAL A 109 1.06 -0.78 -2.25
N GLY A 110 -0.21 -0.45 -2.54
CA GLY A 110 -1.31 -1.41 -2.63
C GLY A 110 -2.42 -1.25 -1.58
N LYS A 111 -2.51 -0.10 -0.88
CA LYS A 111 -3.54 0.15 0.15
C LYS A 111 -4.96 -0.11 -0.33
N SER A 112 -5.36 0.50 -1.45
CA SER A 112 -6.69 0.32 -2.05
C SER A 112 -6.95 -1.13 -2.44
N GLN A 113 -5.92 -1.83 -2.93
CA GLN A 113 -5.99 -3.25 -3.26
C GLN A 113 -6.29 -4.10 -2.02
N LEU A 114 -5.61 -3.82 -0.90
CA LEU A 114 -5.85 -4.52 0.37
C LEU A 114 -7.27 -4.28 0.87
N LEU A 115 -7.80 -3.05 0.78
CA LEU A 115 -9.19 -2.77 1.16
C LEU A 115 -10.21 -3.49 0.29
N GLN A 116 -9.98 -3.55 -1.03
CA GLN A 116 -10.83 -4.30 -1.96
C GLN A 116 -10.79 -5.80 -1.63
N SER A 117 -9.59 -6.31 -1.34
CA SER A 117 -9.39 -7.70 -0.93
C SER A 117 -10.11 -8.01 0.38
N LEU A 118 -10.02 -7.13 1.38
CA LEU A 118 -10.74 -7.27 2.65
C LEU A 118 -12.26 -7.25 2.42
N ALA A 119 -12.75 -6.33 1.60
CA ALA A 119 -14.17 -6.26 1.26
C ALA A 119 -14.66 -7.54 0.56
N HIS A 120 -13.86 -8.09 -0.36
CA HIS A 120 -14.18 -9.35 -1.03
C HIS A 120 -14.23 -10.52 -0.05
N LEU A 121 -13.22 -10.63 0.81
CA LEU A 121 -13.08 -11.66 1.83
C LEU A 121 -14.24 -11.64 2.83
N LEU A 122 -14.66 -10.46 3.28
CA LEU A 122 -15.77 -10.30 4.19
C LEU A 122 -17.12 -10.59 3.49
N ARG A 123 -17.31 -10.18 2.23
CA ARG A 123 -18.54 -10.43 1.45
C ARG A 123 -18.75 -11.89 1.11
N ALA A 124 -17.70 -12.66 0.89
CA ALA A 124 -17.81 -14.08 0.53
C ALA A 124 -18.55 -14.91 1.58
N ARG A 125 -18.78 -14.37 2.77
CA ARG A 125 -19.50 -15.00 3.88
C ARG A 125 -20.79 -14.26 4.27
N GLY A 126 -21.15 -13.21 3.52
CA GLY A 126 -22.40 -12.46 3.75
C GLY A 126 -23.59 -13.29 3.29
N GLU A 127 -24.33 -13.87 4.25
CA GLU A 127 -25.56 -14.61 3.99
C GLU A 127 -26.76 -13.79 4.43
N GLN A 128 -27.92 -14.07 3.82
CA GLN A 128 -29.19 -13.59 4.34
C GLN A 128 -29.51 -14.28 5.66
N MET A 129 -29.99 -13.51 6.59
CA MET A 129 -30.28 -13.97 7.92
C MET A 129 -31.71 -13.70 8.32
N SER A 130 -32.27 -14.63 9.07
CA SER A 130 -33.57 -14.49 9.73
C SER A 130 -33.42 -14.52 11.25
N VAL A 131 -34.06 -13.59 11.93
CA VAL A 131 -34.15 -13.49 13.39
C VAL A 131 -35.62 -13.37 13.75
N ARG A 132 -36.00 -13.69 14.98
CA ARG A 132 -37.41 -13.63 15.46
C ARG A 132 -38.12 -12.36 14.95
N GLY A 133 -39.14 -12.55 14.09
CA GLY A 133 -39.96 -11.47 13.54
C GLY A 133 -39.34 -10.72 12.35
N HIS A 134 -38.08 -11.03 11.96
CA HIS A 134 -37.40 -10.42 10.85
C HIS A 134 -36.81 -11.51 9.94
N ALA A 135 -37.25 -11.56 8.69
CA ALA A 135 -36.77 -12.50 7.69
C ALA A 135 -36.00 -11.78 6.57
N GLY A 136 -35.04 -12.46 5.96
CA GLY A 136 -34.37 -11.99 4.75
C GLY A 136 -33.52 -10.71 4.95
N ILE A 137 -32.89 -10.56 6.10
CA ILE A 137 -31.96 -9.45 6.34
C ILE A 137 -30.64 -9.76 5.65
N ASP A 138 -30.24 -8.92 4.67
CA ASP A 138 -28.93 -9.01 4.03
C ASP A 138 -27.84 -8.59 5.00
N LEU A 139 -26.81 -9.43 5.13
CA LEU A 139 -25.63 -9.09 5.91
C LEU A 139 -24.63 -8.33 5.03
N ILE A 140 -24.32 -7.09 5.39
CA ILE A 140 -23.35 -6.21 4.70
C ILE A 140 -22.19 -5.96 5.67
N PRO A 141 -21.18 -6.84 5.69
CA PRO A 141 -20.14 -6.77 6.72
C PRO A 141 -19.32 -5.48 6.73
N MET A 142 -19.13 -4.90 5.55
CA MET A 142 -18.24 -3.76 5.35
C MET A 142 -18.86 -2.77 4.37
N TRP A 143 -18.79 -1.50 4.73
CA TRP A 143 -18.95 -0.40 3.79
C TRP A 143 -17.58 0.01 3.26
N LEU A 144 -17.40 0.00 1.95
CA LEU A 144 -16.22 0.53 1.29
C LEU A 144 -16.61 1.87 0.64
N ILE A 145 -16.18 2.95 1.27
CA ILE A 145 -16.51 4.32 0.88
C ILE A 145 -15.33 4.89 0.11
N THR A 146 -15.51 5.18 -1.18
CA THR A 146 -14.48 5.84 -2.00
C THR A 146 -14.81 7.32 -2.13
N LEU A 147 -13.86 8.17 -1.74
CA LEU A 147 -14.01 9.62 -1.80
C LEU A 147 -13.69 10.16 -3.18
N ALA A 148 -14.61 10.92 -3.79
CA ALA A 148 -14.33 11.74 -4.95
C ALA A 148 -14.17 13.23 -4.54
N LYS A 149 -13.50 14.00 -5.41
CA LYS A 149 -13.25 15.43 -5.16
C LYS A 149 -14.57 16.22 -5.13
N GLY A 150 -14.89 16.79 -3.99
CA GLY A 150 -16.08 17.60 -3.80
C GLY A 150 -17.24 16.90 -3.09
N ASP A 151 -17.12 15.61 -2.79
CA ASP A 151 -18.17 14.86 -2.11
C ASP A 151 -18.46 15.40 -0.71
N GLY A 152 -19.74 15.57 -0.43
CA GLY A 152 -20.23 15.84 0.93
C GLY A 152 -20.53 14.56 1.68
N LEU A 153 -20.63 14.63 3.01
CA LEU A 153 -20.94 13.48 3.86
C LEU A 153 -22.25 12.76 3.44
N ASN A 154 -23.24 13.51 2.96
CA ASN A 154 -24.50 12.96 2.47
C ASN A 154 -24.30 12.08 1.25
N GLN A 155 -23.46 12.50 0.33
CA GLN A 155 -23.15 11.75 -0.89
C GLN A 155 -22.38 10.48 -0.58
N LEU A 156 -21.41 10.56 0.34
CA LEU A 156 -20.60 9.43 0.76
C LEU A 156 -21.39 8.30 1.42
N LEU A 157 -22.38 8.66 2.23
CA LEU A 157 -23.18 7.67 2.94
C LEU A 157 -24.40 7.19 2.15
N ARG A 158 -24.82 7.95 1.13
CA ARG A 158 -26.03 7.69 0.39
C ARG A 158 -26.07 6.30 -0.23
N GLU A 159 -25.02 5.90 -0.90
CA GLU A 159 -24.94 4.57 -1.55
C GLU A 159 -25.11 3.41 -0.56
N HIS A 160 -24.74 3.62 0.69
CA HIS A 160 -24.82 2.59 1.73
C HIS A 160 -26.15 2.58 2.49
N VAL A 161 -26.91 3.68 2.43
CA VAL A 161 -28.21 3.80 3.10
C VAL A 161 -29.40 3.78 2.15
N ASP A 162 -29.15 3.80 0.85
CA ASP A 162 -30.17 3.88 -0.23
C ASP A 162 -31.25 2.78 -0.18
N PRO A 163 -30.97 1.50 0.17
CA PRO A 163 -32.04 0.49 0.29
C PRO A 163 -33.10 0.86 1.33
N ALA A 164 -32.66 1.39 2.48
CA ALA A 164 -33.57 1.90 3.52
C ALA A 164 -34.16 3.29 3.15
N TRP A 165 -33.51 3.98 2.24
CA TRP A 165 -33.93 5.24 1.72
C TRP A 165 -35.03 5.09 0.67
N GLN A 166 -34.93 4.16 -0.27
CA GLN A 166 -35.96 3.88 -1.26
C GLN A 166 -37.28 3.49 -0.57
N ASP A 167 -37.21 2.63 0.45
CA ASP A 167 -38.39 2.29 1.27
C ASP A 167 -39.01 3.53 1.95
N ALA A 168 -38.18 4.46 2.41
CA ALA A 168 -38.63 5.69 3.04
C ALA A 168 -39.09 6.75 2.04
N GLU A 169 -38.43 6.89 0.89
CA GLU A 169 -38.88 7.77 -0.20
C GLU A 169 -40.19 7.28 -0.82
N ASP A 170 -40.37 5.98 -1.06
CA ASP A 170 -41.60 5.41 -1.57
C ASP A 170 -42.78 5.64 -0.61
N GLN A 171 -42.57 5.55 0.70
CA GLN A 171 -43.56 5.89 1.72
C GLN A 171 -43.89 7.39 1.78
N ILE A 172 -42.89 8.26 1.54
CA ILE A 172 -43.04 9.72 1.53
C ILE A 172 -43.63 10.18 0.18
N ALA A 173 -43.21 9.58 -0.94
CA ALA A 173 -43.72 9.87 -2.26
C ALA A 173 -45.23 9.52 -2.39
N GLN A 174 -45.68 8.48 -1.67
CA GLN A 174 -47.11 8.15 -1.56
C GLN A 174 -47.93 9.15 -0.74
N LYS A 175 -47.21 9.95 0.14
CA LYS A 175 -47.87 10.93 1.02
C LYS A 175 -47.72 12.38 0.57
N ASN A 176 -46.68 12.76 -0.18
CA ASN A 176 -46.43 14.13 -0.62
C ASN A 176 -45.66 14.18 -1.96
N THR A 177 -46.11 15.04 -2.86
CA THR A 177 -45.52 15.27 -4.18
C THR A 177 -44.17 16.00 -4.21
N SER A 178 -43.51 16.21 -3.09
CA SER A 178 -42.19 16.86 -3.00
C SER A 178 -41.24 16.10 -2.07
N ALA A 179 -40.51 15.13 -2.64
CA ALA A 179 -39.41 14.49 -1.91
C ALA A 179 -38.30 15.52 -1.59
N PRO A 180 -37.75 15.55 -0.36
CA PRO A 180 -36.68 16.46 -0.03
C PRO A 180 -35.43 16.12 -0.84
N LYS A 181 -34.91 17.11 -1.60
CA LYS A 181 -33.73 16.95 -2.49
C LYS A 181 -32.44 16.61 -1.75
N SER A 182 -32.37 16.77 -0.45
CA SER A 182 -31.22 16.37 0.40
C SER A 182 -31.62 16.25 1.86
N TRP A 183 -31.05 15.27 2.56
CA TRP A 183 -31.23 15.13 4.00
C TRP A 183 -30.24 16.01 4.73
N SER A 184 -30.61 16.46 5.93
CA SER A 184 -29.64 17.13 6.80
C SER A 184 -28.57 16.14 7.26
N VAL A 185 -27.35 16.63 7.51
CA VAL A 185 -26.23 15.79 7.99
C VAL A 185 -26.60 14.98 9.25
N PRO A 186 -27.29 15.55 10.26
CA PRO A 186 -27.70 14.76 11.41
C PRO A 186 -28.63 13.60 11.04
N LYS A 187 -29.53 13.81 10.07
CA LYS A 187 -30.51 12.79 9.69
C LYS A 187 -29.86 11.63 8.96
N ILE A 188 -28.94 11.89 8.00
CA ILE A 188 -28.25 10.79 7.30
C ILE A 188 -27.36 9.98 8.26
N LEU A 189 -26.75 10.61 9.26
CA LEU A 189 -25.98 9.91 10.29
C LEU A 189 -26.86 9.00 11.15
N GLU A 190 -28.06 9.47 11.54
CA GLU A 190 -29.03 8.65 12.28
C GLU A 190 -29.47 7.43 11.47
N ILE A 191 -29.77 7.63 10.17
CA ILE A 191 -30.13 6.51 9.29
C ILE A 191 -28.97 5.56 9.11
N ALA A 192 -27.77 6.06 8.86
CA ALA A 192 -26.58 5.24 8.70
C ALA A 192 -26.29 4.40 9.96
N GLU A 193 -26.49 4.95 11.15
CA GLU A 193 -26.37 4.22 12.43
C GLU A 193 -27.33 3.03 12.49
N ARG A 194 -28.58 3.20 12.09
CA ARG A 194 -29.63 2.15 12.11
C ARG A 194 -29.43 1.12 11.01
N VAL A 195 -29.08 1.58 9.78
CA VAL A 195 -28.82 0.71 8.62
C VAL A 195 -27.60 -0.17 8.87
N SER A 196 -26.51 0.41 9.38
CA SER A 196 -25.31 -0.36 9.70
C SER A 196 -25.57 -1.42 10.77
N TRP A 197 -26.40 -1.12 11.79
CA TRP A 197 -26.80 -2.12 12.78
C TRP A 197 -27.66 -3.23 12.16
N ARG A 198 -28.71 -2.86 11.39
CA ARG A 198 -29.59 -3.81 10.74
C ARG A 198 -28.85 -4.81 9.87
N HIS A 199 -27.90 -4.34 9.07
CA HIS A 199 -27.10 -5.18 8.18
C HIS A 199 -25.86 -5.77 8.85
N ALA A 200 -25.71 -5.61 10.18
CA ALA A 200 -24.54 -6.03 10.94
C ALA A 200 -23.22 -5.53 10.32
N THR A 201 -23.19 -4.30 9.79
CA THR A 201 -22.00 -3.69 9.23
C THR A 201 -21.04 -3.31 10.34
N CYS A 202 -19.96 -4.06 10.52
CA CYS A 202 -19.01 -3.83 11.60
C CYS A 202 -17.78 -3.03 11.18
N LEU A 203 -17.57 -2.78 9.89
CA LEU A 203 -16.46 -2.01 9.34
C LEU A 203 -16.96 -0.95 8.36
N ALA A 204 -16.56 0.29 8.56
CA ALA A 204 -16.66 1.36 7.58
C ALA A 204 -15.25 1.76 7.15
N ALA A 205 -14.86 1.40 5.93
CA ALA A 205 -13.56 1.71 5.37
C ALA A 205 -13.67 2.85 4.36
N ILE A 206 -12.81 3.85 4.49
CA ILE A 206 -12.74 5.02 3.61
C ILE A 206 -11.43 4.97 2.83
N ASP A 207 -11.53 4.90 1.51
CA ASP A 207 -10.38 5.01 0.61
C ASP A 207 -10.26 6.42 0.01
N GLU A 208 -9.08 6.74 -0.54
CA GLU A 208 -8.77 8.01 -1.22
C GLU A 208 -9.02 9.27 -0.38
N PHE A 209 -8.86 9.19 0.95
CA PHE A 209 -9.19 10.28 1.87
C PHE A 209 -8.37 11.57 1.64
N GLN A 210 -7.26 11.53 0.92
CA GLN A 210 -6.43 12.68 0.60
C GLN A 210 -7.15 13.76 -0.24
N TRP A 211 -8.21 13.42 -0.97
CA TRP A 211 -8.94 14.39 -1.81
C TRP A 211 -9.60 15.53 -1.00
N ILE A 212 -9.91 15.30 0.27
CA ILE A 212 -10.48 16.33 1.15
C ILE A 212 -9.41 17.32 1.64
N THR A 213 -8.11 17.05 1.43
CA THR A 213 -7.01 17.76 2.10
C THR A 213 -6.31 18.82 1.24
N ALA A 214 -6.90 19.22 0.11
CA ALA A 214 -6.26 20.13 -0.85
C ALA A 214 -6.04 21.57 -0.34
N SER A 215 -6.65 21.98 0.78
CA SER A 215 -6.46 23.30 1.41
C SER A 215 -6.39 23.22 2.93
N SER A 216 -5.90 24.28 3.60
CA SER A 216 -5.81 24.32 5.07
C SER A 216 -7.19 24.21 5.76
N SER A 217 -8.22 24.81 5.17
CA SER A 217 -9.60 24.67 5.64
C SER A 217 -10.16 23.25 5.40
N ALA A 218 -9.64 22.55 4.40
CA ALA A 218 -10.03 21.18 4.10
C ALA A 218 -9.57 20.18 5.16
N ASN A 219 -8.45 20.42 5.84
CA ASN A 219 -7.97 19.54 6.93
C ASN A 219 -8.92 19.51 8.12
N ALA A 220 -9.52 20.66 8.49
CA ALA A 220 -10.51 20.71 9.53
C ALA A 220 -11.80 19.97 9.13
N ARG A 221 -12.20 20.11 7.85
CA ARG A 221 -13.35 19.36 7.29
C ARG A 221 -13.07 17.87 7.26
N ALA A 222 -11.86 17.45 6.88
CA ALA A 222 -11.46 16.06 6.86
C ALA A 222 -11.60 15.41 8.25
N ALA A 223 -11.00 15.99 9.28
CA ALA A 223 -11.13 15.49 10.64
C ALA A 223 -12.61 15.46 11.09
N THR A 224 -13.40 16.49 10.76
CA THR A 224 -14.83 16.54 11.09
C THR A 224 -15.60 15.41 10.40
N VAL A 225 -15.33 15.11 9.13
CA VAL A 225 -15.98 14.00 8.39
C VAL A 225 -15.62 12.66 9.02
N LEU A 226 -14.33 12.42 9.29
CA LEU A 226 -13.89 11.18 9.96
C LEU A 226 -14.55 11.01 11.32
N LEU A 227 -14.57 12.04 12.16
CA LEU A 227 -15.18 11.98 13.48
C LEU A 227 -16.71 11.75 13.42
N LYS A 228 -17.38 12.29 12.40
CA LYS A 228 -18.81 12.04 12.19
C LYS A 228 -19.08 10.60 11.75
N ILE A 229 -18.29 10.06 10.81
CA ILE A 229 -18.42 8.66 10.38
C ILE A 229 -18.05 7.72 11.54
N HIS A 230 -16.99 8.01 12.27
CA HIS A 230 -16.65 7.30 13.52
C HIS A 230 -17.78 7.27 14.54
N GLY A 231 -18.59 8.33 14.55
CA GLY A 231 -19.80 8.44 15.41
C GLY A 231 -20.96 7.52 15.01
N ILE A 232 -20.96 6.91 13.80
CA ILE A 232 -22.05 6.03 13.34
C ILE A 232 -22.09 4.73 14.13
N GLY A 233 -20.94 4.10 14.42
CA GLY A 233 -20.87 2.88 15.23
C GLY A 233 -19.98 1.77 14.70
N PRO A 234 -19.96 1.46 13.39
CA PRO A 234 -18.98 0.54 12.82
C PRO A 234 -17.54 0.96 13.12
N LEU A 235 -16.63 0.01 13.19
CA LEU A 235 -15.21 0.29 13.29
C LEU A 235 -14.77 1.14 12.09
N LEU A 236 -14.18 2.29 12.34
CA LEU A 236 -13.71 3.17 11.27
C LEU A 236 -12.28 2.78 10.87
N LEU A 237 -12.07 2.48 9.58
CA LEU A 237 -10.77 2.38 8.95
C LEU A 237 -10.68 3.45 7.85
N TYR A 238 -9.64 4.25 7.82
CA TYR A 238 -9.44 5.21 6.74
C TYR A 238 -8.04 5.11 6.16
N CYS A 239 -7.96 5.10 4.82
CA CYS A 239 -6.70 5.16 4.10
C CYS A 239 -6.20 6.60 4.02
N ALA A 240 -4.97 6.80 4.46
CA ALA A 240 -4.30 8.08 4.43
C ALA A 240 -2.90 7.95 3.82
N ASN A 241 -2.48 8.96 3.05
CA ASN A 241 -1.08 9.13 2.70
C ASN A 241 -0.34 9.78 3.88
N PHE A 242 0.97 9.67 3.91
CA PHE A 242 1.79 10.27 4.98
C PHE A 242 1.55 11.76 5.16
N SER A 243 1.33 12.51 4.06
CA SER A 243 1.01 13.95 4.13
C SER A 243 -0.24 14.26 4.97
N LEU A 244 -1.30 13.45 4.87
CA LEU A 244 -2.47 13.63 5.71
C LEU A 244 -2.18 13.30 7.18
N VAL A 245 -1.42 12.24 7.44
CA VAL A 245 -1.07 11.85 8.80
C VAL A 245 -0.23 12.94 9.47
N HIS A 246 0.74 13.55 8.77
CA HIS A 246 1.49 14.70 9.27
C HIS A 246 0.57 15.86 9.67
N LYS A 247 -0.43 16.16 8.85
CA LYS A 247 -1.42 17.20 9.15
C LYS A 247 -2.32 16.84 10.34
N LEU A 248 -2.73 15.57 10.46
CA LEU A 248 -3.53 15.09 11.60
C LEU A 248 -2.73 15.12 12.92
N LYS A 249 -1.42 14.88 12.88
CA LYS A 249 -0.54 15.03 14.05
C LYS A 249 -0.53 16.45 14.63
N GLY A 250 -0.70 17.46 13.80
CA GLY A 250 -0.81 18.87 14.21
C GLY A 250 -2.19 19.27 14.78
N ARG A 251 -3.16 18.36 14.88
CA ARG A 251 -4.49 18.62 15.45
C ARG A 251 -4.46 18.58 16.98
N PRO A 252 -5.50 19.15 17.64
CA PRO A 252 -5.66 19.02 19.09
C PRO A 252 -5.54 17.57 19.56
N PRO A 253 -5.00 17.31 20.76
CA PRO A 253 -4.77 15.96 21.28
C PRO A 253 -5.99 15.04 21.21
N GLU A 254 -7.18 15.56 21.50
CA GLU A 254 -8.43 14.79 21.46
C GLU A 254 -8.75 14.23 20.07
N ASP A 255 -8.62 15.04 19.02
CA ASP A 255 -8.82 14.61 17.63
C ASP A 255 -7.74 13.63 17.21
N ARG A 256 -6.49 13.96 17.54
CA ARG A 256 -5.33 13.15 17.22
C ARG A 256 -5.43 11.76 17.85
N ASP A 257 -5.76 11.68 19.14
CA ASP A 257 -5.81 10.41 19.87
C ASP A 257 -6.99 9.54 19.40
N ARG A 258 -8.08 10.14 18.92
CA ARG A 258 -9.20 9.40 18.31
C ARG A 258 -8.88 8.86 16.93
N LEU A 259 -8.09 9.58 16.13
CA LEU A 259 -7.84 9.26 14.73
C LEU A 259 -6.52 8.54 14.47
N LEU A 260 -5.49 8.73 15.30
CA LEU A 260 -4.15 8.19 15.07
C LEU A 260 -3.69 7.18 16.13
N SER A 261 -4.55 6.73 17.04
CA SER A 261 -4.17 5.79 18.11
C SER A 261 -3.86 4.38 17.61
N SER A 262 -4.40 3.98 16.47
CA SER A 262 -4.18 2.64 15.88
C SER A 262 -3.65 2.77 14.45
N PRO A 263 -2.38 3.14 14.25
CA PRO A 263 -1.80 3.25 12.92
C PRO A 263 -1.36 1.88 12.40
N ILE A 264 -1.80 1.54 11.19
CA ILE A 264 -1.33 0.39 10.42
C ILE A 264 -0.57 0.91 9.20
N ILE A 265 0.66 0.43 9.00
CA ILE A 265 1.55 0.95 7.96
C ILE A 265 1.82 -0.13 6.94
N MET A 266 1.40 0.09 5.70
CA MET A 266 1.78 -0.75 4.57
C MET A 266 3.10 -0.26 3.98
N ARG A 267 4.07 -1.18 3.90
CA ARG A 267 5.43 -0.90 3.45
C ARG A 267 5.65 -1.38 2.02
N PRO A 268 6.58 -0.77 1.26
CA PRO A 268 7.05 -1.31 -0.02
C PRO A 268 7.83 -2.62 0.19
N PHE A 269 8.06 -3.36 -0.88
CA PHE A 269 8.93 -4.54 -0.85
C PHE A 269 10.36 -4.16 -0.47
N GLY A 270 11.06 -5.05 0.22
CA GLY A 270 12.50 -4.91 0.45
C GLY A 270 13.34 -5.34 -0.78
N PRO A 271 14.64 -5.00 -0.82
CA PRO A 271 15.51 -5.27 -1.97
C PRO A 271 15.74 -6.77 -2.24
N GLN A 272 15.77 -7.60 -1.21
CA GLN A 272 15.99 -9.05 -1.29
C GLN A 272 14.79 -9.84 -0.75
N CYS A 273 13.59 -9.28 -0.90
CA CYS A 273 12.36 -9.88 -0.39
C CYS A 273 11.88 -11.01 -1.30
N PRO A 274 11.63 -12.22 -0.79
CA PRO A 274 11.03 -13.32 -1.57
C PRO A 274 9.70 -12.94 -2.23
N ASP A 275 8.90 -12.11 -1.56
CA ASP A 275 7.62 -11.63 -2.07
C ASP A 275 7.81 -10.73 -3.31
N LEU A 276 8.88 -9.91 -3.36
CA LEU A 276 9.22 -9.15 -4.57
C LEU A 276 9.53 -10.09 -5.74
N THR A 277 10.34 -11.12 -5.50
CA THR A 277 10.64 -12.12 -6.53
C THR A 277 9.37 -12.82 -7.01
N ALA A 278 8.49 -13.22 -6.11
CA ALA A 278 7.21 -13.84 -6.45
C ALA A 278 6.31 -12.90 -7.27
N TYR A 279 6.22 -11.65 -6.86
CA TYR A 279 5.47 -10.63 -7.58
C TYR A 279 6.02 -10.37 -8.98
N LEU A 280 7.34 -10.24 -9.13
CA LEU A 280 7.99 -10.09 -10.44
C LEU A 280 7.77 -11.32 -11.35
N LYS A 281 7.82 -12.55 -10.81
CA LYS A 281 7.45 -13.76 -11.56
C LYS A 281 6.03 -13.73 -12.07
N ALA A 282 5.08 -13.27 -11.24
CA ALA A 282 3.68 -13.12 -11.64
C ALA A 282 3.53 -12.08 -12.75
N LEU A 283 4.24 -10.94 -12.69
CA LEU A 283 4.23 -9.94 -13.75
C LEU A 283 4.83 -10.46 -15.06
N VAL A 284 5.94 -11.21 -15.00
CA VAL A 284 6.53 -11.86 -16.18
C VAL A 284 5.56 -12.85 -16.84
N ALA A 285 4.78 -13.59 -16.04
CA ALA A 285 3.80 -14.55 -16.54
C ALA A 285 2.65 -13.91 -17.33
N VAL A 286 2.38 -12.61 -17.15
CA VAL A 286 1.39 -11.84 -17.96
C VAL A 286 1.83 -11.73 -19.41
N ALA A 287 3.13 -11.49 -19.66
CA ALA A 287 3.70 -11.34 -21.01
C ALA A 287 5.10 -11.96 -21.09
N PRO A 288 5.22 -13.29 -21.05
CA PRO A 288 6.52 -13.97 -21.03
C PRO A 288 7.34 -13.76 -22.31
N ASP A 289 6.68 -13.42 -23.41
CA ASP A 289 7.33 -13.12 -24.67
C ASP A 289 7.97 -11.70 -24.70
N VAL A 290 7.57 -10.82 -23.77
CA VAL A 290 8.04 -9.44 -23.64
C VAL A 290 9.18 -9.34 -22.62
N PHE A 291 9.02 -9.95 -21.46
CA PHE A 291 9.97 -9.79 -20.35
C PHE A 291 11.08 -10.84 -20.42
N VAL A 292 12.33 -10.36 -20.58
CA VAL A 292 13.53 -11.19 -20.72
C VAL A 292 14.47 -11.10 -19.52
N PHE A 293 14.06 -10.44 -18.44
CA PHE A 293 14.81 -10.38 -17.18
C PHE A 293 14.51 -11.58 -16.27
N GLU A 294 15.45 -11.91 -15.39
CA GLU A 294 15.31 -13.01 -14.43
C GLU A 294 14.93 -12.46 -13.04
N PRO A 295 13.67 -12.65 -12.58
CA PRO A 295 13.18 -12.06 -11.33
C PRO A 295 14.09 -12.23 -10.11
N ALA A 296 14.70 -13.39 -9.93
CA ALA A 296 15.54 -13.68 -8.78
C ALA A 296 16.90 -12.95 -8.81
N LYS A 297 17.47 -12.73 -10.01
CA LYS A 297 18.75 -12.04 -10.18
C LYS A 297 18.60 -10.52 -10.27
N ASP A 298 17.55 -10.08 -10.95
CA ASP A 298 17.38 -8.68 -11.33
C ASP A 298 16.53 -7.88 -10.34
N GLN A 299 16.01 -8.52 -9.29
CA GLN A 299 15.15 -7.87 -8.29
C GLN A 299 15.80 -6.65 -7.62
N GLU A 300 17.11 -6.69 -7.34
CA GLU A 300 17.83 -5.57 -6.77
C GLU A 300 17.82 -4.36 -7.70
N SER A 301 18.12 -4.56 -8.99
CA SER A 301 18.09 -3.49 -9.99
C SER A 301 16.68 -2.88 -10.10
N ILE A 302 15.64 -3.71 -10.09
CA ILE A 302 14.26 -3.24 -10.13
C ILE A 302 13.90 -2.49 -8.85
N PHE A 303 14.37 -2.96 -7.69
CA PHE A 303 14.19 -2.25 -6.42
C PHE A 303 14.83 -0.86 -6.45
N LEU A 304 16.04 -0.72 -6.97
CA LEU A 304 16.73 0.58 -7.11
C LEU A 304 15.95 1.57 -7.99
N PHE A 305 15.29 1.11 -9.04
CA PHE A 305 14.48 1.96 -9.91
C PHE A 305 13.10 2.29 -9.33
N THR A 306 12.59 1.57 -8.33
CA THR A 306 11.19 1.63 -7.91
C THR A 306 10.98 1.78 -6.41
N PHE A 307 12.03 1.64 -5.61
CA PHE A 307 11.95 1.53 -4.14
C PHE A 307 10.98 0.43 -3.68
N GLY A 308 10.81 -0.63 -4.48
CA GLY A 308 9.91 -1.75 -4.20
C GLY A 308 8.41 -1.37 -4.17
N ILE A 309 8.03 -0.23 -4.74
CA ILE A 309 6.63 0.24 -4.77
C ILE A 309 5.90 -0.41 -5.95
N ARG A 310 4.86 -1.21 -5.69
CA ARG A 310 4.12 -2.00 -6.69
C ARG A 310 3.72 -1.19 -7.93
N ARG A 311 3.12 -0.02 -7.75
CA ARG A 311 2.72 0.85 -8.87
C ARG A 311 3.92 1.29 -9.69
N LYS A 312 5.01 1.70 -9.05
CA LYS A 312 6.23 2.15 -9.73
C LYS A 312 6.91 1.00 -10.51
N ILE A 313 6.83 -0.25 -10.02
CA ILE A 313 7.30 -1.44 -10.75
C ILE A 313 6.51 -1.61 -12.05
N VAL A 314 5.17 -1.59 -11.98
CA VAL A 314 4.32 -1.71 -13.17
C VAL A 314 4.57 -0.56 -14.15
N ASP A 315 4.62 0.69 -13.65
CA ASP A 315 4.83 1.88 -14.47
C ASP A 315 6.21 1.86 -15.16
N LEU A 316 7.25 1.36 -14.50
CA LEU A 316 8.59 1.16 -15.09
C LEU A 316 8.56 0.14 -16.22
N LEU A 317 7.93 -1.02 -16.01
CA LEU A 317 7.83 -2.07 -17.02
C LEU A 317 7.05 -1.61 -18.26
N VAL A 318 5.96 -0.87 -18.05
CA VAL A 318 5.16 -0.28 -19.14
C VAL A 318 5.95 0.81 -19.89
N ALA A 319 6.67 1.67 -19.17
CA ALA A 319 7.51 2.70 -19.78
C ALA A 319 8.63 2.07 -20.63
N ALA A 320 9.32 1.06 -20.11
CA ALA A 320 10.36 0.31 -20.81
C ALA A 320 9.82 -0.33 -22.10
N TYR A 321 8.63 -0.94 -22.04
CA TYR A 321 7.97 -1.49 -23.21
C TYR A 321 7.62 -0.42 -24.26
N LYS A 322 7.06 0.71 -23.83
CA LYS A 322 6.73 1.84 -24.73
C LYS A 322 7.96 2.38 -25.46
N ILE A 323 9.11 2.46 -24.79
CA ILE A 323 10.38 2.92 -25.38
C ILE A 323 10.89 1.93 -26.43
N THR A 324 10.94 0.64 -26.08
CA THR A 324 11.37 -0.42 -27.02
C THR A 324 10.52 -0.46 -28.29
N CYS A 325 9.21 -0.27 -28.17
CA CYS A 325 8.32 -0.26 -29.34
C CYS A 325 8.54 1.00 -30.22
N ARG A 326 8.88 2.16 -29.64
CA ARG A 326 9.16 3.39 -30.41
C ARG A 326 10.45 3.31 -31.21
N GLY A 327 11.47 2.61 -30.70
CA GLY A 327 12.76 2.42 -31.34
C GLY A 327 12.77 1.38 -32.45
N GLY A 328 11.60 0.85 -32.88
CA GLY A 328 11.53 -0.24 -33.89
C GLY A 328 12.00 -1.60 -33.35
N GLY A 329 12.23 -1.73 -32.04
CA GLY A 329 12.64 -2.93 -31.38
C GLY A 329 11.52 -3.96 -31.27
N HIS A 330 11.88 -5.21 -30.97
CA HIS A 330 10.94 -6.34 -30.86
C HIS A 330 10.09 -6.33 -29.57
N GLY A 331 10.04 -5.20 -28.84
CA GLY A 331 9.25 -5.06 -27.63
C GLY A 331 9.72 -5.90 -26.45
N LYS A 332 10.99 -6.35 -26.45
CA LYS A 332 11.57 -7.11 -25.35
C LYS A 332 12.12 -6.18 -24.27
N VAL A 333 11.79 -6.46 -23.03
CA VAL A 333 12.14 -5.64 -21.85
C VAL A 333 13.04 -6.46 -20.92
N GLY A 334 14.29 -6.03 -20.80
CA GLY A 334 15.26 -6.48 -19.81
C GLY A 334 15.72 -5.32 -18.94
N VAL A 335 16.72 -5.54 -18.08
CA VAL A 335 17.28 -4.51 -17.19
C VAL A 335 17.81 -3.29 -17.94
N PRO A 336 18.51 -3.40 -19.09
CA PRO A 336 18.95 -2.25 -19.87
C PRO A 336 17.78 -1.33 -20.28
N GLN A 337 16.68 -1.91 -20.79
CA GLN A 337 15.48 -1.17 -21.21
C GLN A 337 14.77 -0.52 -20.03
N MET A 338 14.79 -1.14 -18.85
CA MET A 338 14.27 -0.53 -17.62
C MET A 338 15.13 0.66 -17.18
N ARG A 339 16.45 0.60 -17.35
CA ARG A 339 17.38 1.70 -17.08
C ARG A 339 17.08 2.89 -18.01
N ASP A 340 16.92 2.63 -19.31
CA ASP A 340 16.55 3.66 -20.29
C ASP A 340 15.20 4.30 -19.92
N ALA A 341 14.24 3.48 -19.49
CA ALA A 341 12.94 3.95 -19.02
C ALA A 341 13.05 4.81 -17.78
N TYR A 342 13.87 4.39 -16.80
CA TYR A 342 14.12 5.16 -15.58
C TYR A 342 14.69 6.54 -15.87
N GLN A 343 15.58 6.68 -16.86
CA GLN A 343 16.17 7.94 -17.27
C GLN A 343 15.25 8.79 -18.16
N SER A 344 14.20 8.20 -18.72
CA SER A 344 13.30 8.87 -19.66
C SER A 344 12.34 9.85 -18.99
N GLU A 345 11.78 10.75 -19.81
CA GLU A 345 10.70 11.66 -19.40
C GLU A 345 9.43 10.92 -18.94
N LEU A 346 9.19 9.72 -19.48
CA LEU A 346 7.99 8.92 -19.13
C LEU A 346 7.98 8.49 -17.66
N TYR A 347 9.14 8.40 -17.04
CA TYR A 347 9.28 7.96 -15.65
C TYR A 347 9.83 9.06 -14.73
N ALA A 348 10.08 10.28 -15.22
CA ALA A 348 10.74 11.35 -14.49
C ALA A 348 10.11 11.63 -13.12
N MET A 349 8.79 11.78 -13.05
CA MET A 349 8.09 12.05 -11.79
C MET A 349 8.26 10.91 -10.76
N HIS A 350 8.29 9.66 -11.22
CA HIS A 350 8.52 8.50 -10.36
C HIS A 350 9.97 8.41 -9.91
N ARG A 351 10.93 8.75 -10.79
CA ARG A 351 12.35 8.81 -10.49
C ARG A 351 12.64 9.81 -9.40
N ASP A 352 12.13 11.05 -9.52
CA ASP A 352 12.33 12.09 -8.50
C ASP A 352 11.88 11.63 -7.10
N ASP A 353 10.73 10.97 -7.02
CA ASP A 353 10.24 10.42 -5.75
C ASP A 353 11.13 9.28 -5.23
N VAL A 354 11.59 8.38 -6.11
CA VAL A 354 12.48 7.26 -5.75
C VAL A 354 13.80 7.78 -5.21
N GLU A 355 14.40 8.76 -5.87
CA GLU A 355 15.65 9.40 -5.43
C GLU A 355 15.49 10.09 -4.07
N VAL A 356 14.38 10.81 -3.85
CA VAL A 356 14.07 11.40 -2.54
C VAL A 356 13.92 10.33 -1.47
N LEU A 357 13.22 9.22 -1.77
CA LEU A 357 13.05 8.10 -0.83
C LEU A 357 14.40 7.52 -0.41
N PHE A 358 15.32 7.29 -1.36
CA PHE A 358 16.67 6.81 -1.05
C PHE A 358 17.47 7.83 -0.23
N ARG A 359 17.48 9.12 -0.63
CA ARG A 359 18.18 10.15 0.13
C ARG A 359 17.65 10.28 1.57
N GLN A 360 16.33 10.26 1.75
CA GLN A 360 15.71 10.27 3.08
C GLN A 360 16.08 9.02 3.89
N HIS A 361 16.10 7.86 3.24
CA HIS A 361 16.44 6.59 3.88
C HIS A 361 17.88 6.60 4.40
N VAL A 362 18.84 7.08 3.60
CA VAL A 362 20.26 7.15 3.94
C VAL A 362 20.55 8.26 4.94
N SER A 363 20.03 9.46 4.71
CA SER A 363 20.33 10.63 5.54
C SER A 363 19.58 10.63 6.88
N GLY A 364 18.46 9.90 6.98
CA GLY A 364 17.52 9.98 8.10
C GLY A 364 16.86 11.35 8.26
N ARG A 365 16.89 12.19 7.21
CA ARG A 365 16.33 13.55 7.23
C ARG A 365 15.12 13.63 6.30
N VAL A 366 14.13 14.40 6.72
CA VAL A 366 12.92 14.63 5.95
C VAL A 366 13.20 15.67 4.85
N GLU A 367 13.07 15.28 3.57
CA GLU A 367 13.07 16.20 2.43
C GLU A 367 11.62 16.50 1.97
N LYS A 368 10.81 15.43 1.85
CA LYS A 368 9.39 15.52 1.51
C LYS A 368 8.56 14.78 2.56
N GLU A 369 7.63 15.47 3.22
CA GLU A 369 6.76 14.89 4.26
C GLU A 369 5.85 13.78 3.73
N ASP A 370 5.39 13.86 2.48
CA ASP A 370 4.53 12.86 1.85
C ASP A 370 5.24 11.54 1.54
N LEU A 371 6.56 11.56 1.50
CA LEU A 371 7.42 10.38 1.32
C LEU A 371 8.07 9.91 2.64
N TRP A 372 7.85 10.60 3.77
CA TRP A 372 8.41 10.27 5.06
C TRP A 372 7.36 9.67 6.00
N CYS A 373 7.64 8.45 6.51
CA CYS A 373 6.73 7.79 7.44
C CYS A 373 6.62 8.55 8.77
N PRO A 374 5.42 9.06 9.13
CA PRO A 374 5.25 9.82 10.36
C PRO A 374 5.37 9.00 11.64
N PHE A 375 5.29 7.67 11.56
CA PHE A 375 5.36 6.74 12.70
C PHE A 375 6.70 6.01 12.79
N GLY A 376 7.65 6.30 11.90
CA GLY A 376 8.96 5.66 11.88
C GLY A 376 9.76 5.99 13.14
N SER A 377 10.23 4.97 13.86
CA SER A 377 11.24 5.14 14.89
C SER A 377 12.63 5.22 14.24
N THR A 378 13.42 6.17 14.67
CA THR A 378 14.82 6.41 14.26
C THR A 378 15.73 5.19 14.47
N THR A 379 15.28 4.17 15.18
CA THR A 379 16.09 3.01 15.59
C THR A 379 16.22 1.93 14.50
N GLN A 380 15.23 1.79 13.57
CA GLN A 380 15.33 0.85 12.45
C GLN A 380 16.20 1.38 11.29
N VAL A 381 16.42 2.70 11.24
CA VAL A 381 17.21 3.35 10.19
C VAL A 381 18.70 2.99 10.31
N LYS A 382 19.22 2.73 11.51
CA LYS A 382 20.68 2.54 11.73
C LYS A 382 21.23 1.19 11.26
N SER A 383 20.44 0.11 11.23
CA SER A 383 20.93 -1.20 10.74
C SER A 383 20.82 -1.36 9.22
N ASN A 384 19.86 -0.68 8.59
CA ASN A 384 19.65 -0.77 7.13
C ASN A 384 20.38 0.33 6.34
N VAL A 385 20.89 1.39 7.01
CA VAL A 385 21.62 2.49 6.36
C VAL A 385 22.91 2.00 5.72
N THR A 386 23.64 1.09 6.37
CA THR A 386 24.91 0.59 5.85
C THR A 386 24.72 -0.24 4.58
N GLU A 387 23.65 -1.07 4.54
CA GLU A 387 23.32 -1.86 3.35
C GLU A 387 22.76 -0.99 2.22
N ALA A 388 21.87 -0.05 2.51
CA ALA A 388 21.31 0.86 1.51
C ALA A 388 22.39 1.79 0.95
N THR A 389 23.33 2.29 1.76
CA THR A 389 24.45 3.11 1.30
C THR A 389 25.39 2.29 0.43
N ALA A 390 25.73 1.07 0.82
CA ALA A 390 26.55 0.18 0.02
C ALA A 390 25.90 -0.18 -1.33
N ILE A 391 24.56 -0.35 -1.35
CA ILE A 391 23.80 -0.61 -2.58
C ILE A 391 23.82 0.63 -3.49
N ILE A 392 23.65 1.84 -2.93
CA ILE A 392 23.67 3.10 -3.71
C ILE A 392 25.08 3.36 -4.24
N GLU A 393 26.12 3.25 -3.43
CA GLU A 393 27.50 3.40 -3.86
C GLU A 393 27.89 2.36 -4.94
N ALA A 394 27.47 1.11 -4.76
CA ALA A 394 27.68 0.07 -5.77
C ALA A 394 26.89 0.34 -7.06
N PHE A 395 25.72 0.98 -6.98
CA PHE A 395 24.92 1.39 -8.12
C PHE A 395 25.56 2.58 -8.86
N GLU A 396 25.92 3.63 -8.14
CA GLU A 396 26.60 4.82 -8.70
C GLU A 396 27.90 4.39 -9.42
N LYS A 397 28.69 3.55 -8.78
CA LYS A 397 29.92 3.01 -9.39
C LYS A 397 29.66 2.18 -10.65
N ARG A 398 28.59 1.35 -10.67
CA ARG A 398 28.21 0.60 -11.89
C ARG A 398 27.74 1.54 -12.99
N VAL A 399 26.98 2.57 -12.66
CA VAL A 399 26.51 3.56 -13.65
C VAL A 399 27.69 4.33 -14.23
N GLU A 400 28.66 4.72 -13.40
CA GLU A 400 29.90 5.38 -13.84
C GLU A 400 30.74 4.42 -14.70
N ASP A 401 30.91 3.17 -14.30
CA ASP A 401 31.64 2.15 -15.03
C ASP A 401 30.98 1.85 -16.40
N ASP A 402 29.65 1.73 -16.44
CA ASP A 402 28.90 1.49 -17.69
C ASP A 402 28.97 2.72 -18.64
N PHE A 403 28.84 3.95 -18.10
CA PHE A 403 28.98 5.18 -18.89
C PHE A 403 30.40 5.34 -19.44
N LEU A 404 31.41 5.03 -18.64
CA LEU A 404 32.82 5.00 -19.08
C LEU A 404 33.01 3.97 -20.19
N ARG A 405 32.46 2.76 -20.06
CA ARG A 405 32.52 1.70 -21.09
C ARG A 405 31.81 2.09 -22.38
N GLU A 406 30.67 2.77 -22.30
CA GLU A 406 29.93 3.23 -23.49
C GLU A 406 30.64 4.37 -24.22
N SER A 407 31.37 5.21 -23.50
CA SER A 407 32.15 6.32 -24.07
C SER A 407 33.47 5.86 -24.73
N LEU A 408 33.97 4.65 -24.46
CA LEU A 408 35.21 4.11 -25.01
C LEU A 408 35.01 3.49 -26.40
N THR A 409 36.00 3.71 -27.26
CA THR A 409 36.11 3.05 -28.57
C THR A 409 36.30 1.54 -28.38
N PRO A 410 36.02 0.68 -29.42
CA PRO A 410 36.21 -0.78 -29.32
C PRO A 410 37.60 -1.20 -28.90
N THR A 411 38.65 -0.44 -29.32
CA THR A 411 40.04 -0.70 -28.96
C THR A 411 40.34 -0.39 -27.50
N GLU A 412 39.79 0.68 -27.00
CA GLU A 412 39.94 1.09 -25.58
C GLU A 412 39.19 0.14 -24.65
N ARG A 413 38.03 -0.39 -25.07
CA ARG A 413 37.30 -1.42 -24.31
C ARG A 413 38.13 -2.73 -24.17
N GLN A 414 38.77 -3.15 -25.23
CA GLN A 414 39.65 -4.32 -25.19
C GLN A 414 40.86 -4.08 -24.29
N ALA A 415 41.44 -2.89 -24.29
CA ALA A 415 42.54 -2.53 -23.39
C ALA A 415 42.08 -2.50 -21.93
N LEU A 416 40.89 -1.95 -21.62
CA LEU A 416 40.34 -1.96 -20.30
C LEU A 416 40.03 -3.36 -19.76
N ASP A 417 39.47 -4.23 -20.60
CA ASP A 417 39.18 -5.64 -20.23
C ASP A 417 40.48 -6.44 -20.01
N ALA A 418 41.58 -6.07 -20.68
CA ALA A 418 42.89 -6.67 -20.48
C ALA A 418 43.60 -6.21 -19.17
N LEU A 419 43.21 -5.03 -18.65
CA LEU A 419 43.74 -4.46 -17.42
C LEU A 419 42.96 -4.90 -16.15
N GLN A 420 41.76 -5.52 -16.31
CA GLN A 420 41.02 -6.06 -15.16
C GLN A 420 41.72 -7.39 -14.71
N PRO A 421 42.23 -7.45 -13.44
CA PRO A 421 42.80 -8.67 -12.93
C PRO A 421 41.73 -9.75 -12.86
N GLN A 422 42.02 -10.93 -13.43
CA GLN A 422 41.19 -12.14 -13.28
C GLN A 422 41.08 -12.47 -11.79
N THR A 423 40.02 -12.01 -11.14
CA THR A 423 39.71 -12.36 -9.76
C THR A 423 39.13 -13.75 -9.66
N SER A 424 40.05 -14.74 -9.70
CA SER A 424 39.79 -16.07 -9.17
C SER A 424 40.96 -16.49 -8.27
N ARG A 425 41.04 -15.90 -7.11
CA ARG A 425 41.73 -16.47 -5.94
C ARG A 425 41.00 -16.01 -4.71
N GLU A 426 40.44 -16.98 -3.97
CA GLU A 426 39.91 -16.80 -2.63
C GLU A 426 40.91 -16.04 -1.76
N ALA A 427 40.58 -14.78 -1.40
CA ALA A 427 41.33 -14.00 -0.43
C ALA A 427 41.06 -14.57 0.97
N LYS A 428 42.08 -15.10 1.62
CA LYS A 428 42.04 -15.46 3.04
C LYS A 428 41.63 -14.23 3.85
N PRO A 429 40.73 -14.36 4.85
CA PRO A 429 40.26 -13.22 5.63
C PRO A 429 41.46 -12.56 6.36
N GLY A 430 41.67 -11.28 6.07
CA GLY A 430 42.71 -10.46 6.71
C GLY A 430 42.46 -10.31 8.21
N LYS A 431 43.51 -10.35 9.02
CA LYS A 431 43.45 -10.15 10.44
C LYS A 431 42.86 -8.76 10.77
N VAL A 432 41.68 -8.73 11.39
CA VAL A 432 41.09 -7.49 11.92
C VAL A 432 41.89 -7.03 13.13
N LEU A 433 42.66 -5.94 12.99
CA LEU A 433 43.29 -5.25 14.07
C LEU A 433 42.24 -4.43 14.84
N ARG A 434 41.91 -4.86 16.06
CA ARG A 434 41.01 -4.09 16.96
C ARG A 434 41.76 -2.92 17.54
N PHE A 435 41.40 -1.69 17.20
CA PHE A 435 41.85 -0.49 17.88
C PHE A 435 41.31 -0.44 19.31
N ARG A 436 42.22 -0.35 20.30
CA ARG A 436 41.84 -0.06 21.69
C ARG A 436 41.41 1.42 21.80
N LYS A 437 40.27 1.67 22.46
CA LYS A 437 39.83 3.02 22.84
C LYS A 437 40.83 3.62 23.85
N GLY A 438 41.78 4.40 23.36
CA GLY A 438 42.71 5.24 24.13
C GLY A 438 43.24 6.32 23.20
N LYS A 439 43.61 7.49 23.75
CA LYS A 439 44.24 8.57 22.97
C LYS A 439 45.53 8.03 22.35
N ALA A 440 45.59 8.06 21.02
CA ALA A 440 46.77 7.65 20.27
C ALA A 440 47.99 8.51 20.71
N THR A 441 49.11 7.88 21.05
CA THR A 441 50.35 8.57 21.33
C THR A 441 51.06 8.90 20.00
N LYS A 442 52.00 9.85 20.07
CA LYS A 442 52.80 10.25 18.90
C LYS A 442 53.58 9.06 18.29
N GLU A 443 53.92 8.08 19.10
CA GLU A 443 54.63 6.85 18.72
C GLU A 443 53.70 5.89 17.97
N ASP A 444 52.42 5.79 18.35
CA ASP A 444 51.41 4.98 17.63
C ASP A 444 51.10 5.52 16.22
N LEU A 445 51.17 6.84 16.03
CA LEU A 445 50.97 7.48 14.75
C LEU A 445 52.18 7.29 13.83
N LEU A 446 53.42 7.31 14.36
CA LEU A 446 54.63 7.04 13.58
C LEU A 446 54.71 5.58 13.15
N ALA A 447 54.36 4.65 14.02
CA ALA A 447 54.29 3.23 13.66
C ALA A 447 53.22 2.90 12.59
N GLY A 448 52.14 3.69 12.56
CA GLY A 448 51.11 3.61 11.51
C GLY A 448 51.57 4.13 10.14
N ALA A 449 52.40 5.18 10.14
CA ALA A 449 53.01 5.75 8.92
C ALA A 449 54.03 4.77 8.29
N ASP A 450 54.87 4.15 9.09
CA ASP A 450 55.84 3.14 8.62
C ASP A 450 55.21 1.86 8.06
N LEU A 451 53.95 1.57 8.44
CA LEU A 451 53.19 0.46 7.91
C LEU A 451 52.54 0.80 6.54
N LEU A 452 52.16 2.05 6.31
CA LEU A 452 51.62 2.54 5.04
C LEU A 452 52.72 2.62 3.97
N ASP A 453 53.96 3.06 4.35
CA ASP A 453 55.11 3.09 3.42
C ASP A 453 55.62 1.69 3.00
N LYS A 454 55.22 0.63 3.70
CA LYS A 454 55.56 -0.76 3.34
C LYS A 454 54.48 -1.46 2.50
N LEU A 455 53.35 -0.79 2.30
CA LEU A 455 52.19 -1.32 1.50
C LEU A 455 52.03 -0.61 0.14
N CYS A 456 52.75 0.46 -0.12
CA CYS A 456 53.03 1.03 -1.44
C CYS A 456 54.37 0.51 -1.98
#